data_f1f5279d2a0a8c153f24d7d5261dd38f
#
_entry.id   f1f5279d2a0a8c153f24d7d5261dd38f
#
_cell.length_a   1.000
_cell.length_b   1.000
_cell.length_c   1.000
_cell.angle_alpha   90.00
_cell.angle_beta   90.00
_cell.angle_gamma   90.00
#
_symmetry.space_group_name_H-M   'P 1'
#
loop_
_entity.id
_entity.type
_entity.pdbx_description
1 polymer ?
#
loop_
_entity_poly.entity_id
_entity_poly.type
_entity_poly.pdbx_seq_one_letter_code
_entity_poly.pdbx_strand_id
1 'polypeptide(L)'
;MGCVLPAGLGQAPARQAAMGAGIPSESGATTINKMCGSGMKSIMFGHDSIKAQQNNIVVAGGLENMTNAPYILSKARKGFRMGHADVKDHMLSLIHI
;
A
#
# COMPACT_ATOMS: atom_id res chain seq x y z
N MET A 1 5.59 2.41 5.77
CA MET A 1 5.57 2.94 4.37
C MET A 1 4.14 3.15 3.91
N GLY A 2 3.86 4.31 3.32
CA GLY A 2 2.56 4.64 2.74
C GLY A 2 2.44 4.13 1.30
N CYS A 3 1.30 3.54 0.97
CA CYS A 3 0.97 3.10 -0.39
C CYS A 3 -0.54 3.17 -0.59
N VAL A 4 -0.99 3.88 -1.61
CA VAL A 4 -2.40 4.10 -1.91
C VAL A 4 -2.94 3.06 -2.89
N LEU A 5 -2.13 2.67 -3.87
CA LEU A 5 -2.51 1.79 -4.99
C LEU A 5 -1.76 0.46 -4.90
N PRO A 6 -2.08 -0.41 -3.92
CA PRO A 6 -1.31 -1.64 -3.69
C PRO A 6 -1.73 -2.81 -4.59
N ALA A 7 -2.80 -2.69 -5.36
CA ALA A 7 -3.26 -3.80 -6.19
C ALA A 7 -2.19 -4.20 -7.21
N GLY A 8 -1.94 -5.51 -7.31
CA GLY A 8 -0.92 -6.05 -8.19
C GLY A 8 0.52 -6.00 -7.64
N LEU A 9 0.75 -5.39 -6.49
CA LEU A 9 2.09 -5.31 -5.88
C LEU A 9 2.45 -6.53 -5.02
N GLY A 10 1.54 -7.48 -4.90
CA GLY A 10 1.71 -8.62 -3.99
C GLY A 10 1.39 -8.27 -2.56
N GLN A 11 1.80 -9.13 -1.64
CA GLN A 11 1.53 -8.94 -0.21
C GLN A 11 2.53 -7.96 0.43
N ALA A 12 2.05 -7.15 1.35
CA ALA A 12 2.85 -6.31 2.24
C ALA A 12 3.93 -5.49 1.50
N PRO A 13 3.57 -4.49 0.68
CA PRO A 13 4.54 -3.70 -0.08
C PRO A 13 5.67 -3.10 0.77
N ALA A 14 5.37 -2.64 1.98
CA ALA A 14 6.40 -2.13 2.91
C ALA A 14 7.41 -3.22 3.28
N ARG A 15 6.96 -4.45 3.47
CA ARG A 15 7.84 -5.59 3.78
C ARG A 15 8.75 -5.91 2.60
N GLN A 16 8.20 -5.92 1.39
CA GLN A 16 9.00 -6.14 0.18
C GLN A 16 10.09 -5.07 0.03
N ALA A 17 9.74 -3.79 0.25
CA ALA A 17 10.69 -2.69 0.20
C ALA A 17 11.79 -2.83 1.26
N ALA A 18 11.41 -3.19 2.50
CA ALA A 18 12.35 -3.38 3.59
C ALA A 18 13.36 -4.51 3.30
N MET A 19 12.87 -5.65 2.83
CA MET A 19 13.72 -6.78 2.47
C MET A 19 14.62 -6.45 1.28
N GLY A 20 14.10 -5.79 0.26
CA GLY A 20 14.87 -5.35 -0.90
C GLY A 20 15.96 -4.32 -0.57
N ALA A 21 15.75 -3.52 0.48
CA ALA A 21 16.73 -2.56 0.98
C ALA A 21 17.76 -3.17 1.93
N GLY A 22 17.65 -4.46 2.26
CA GLY A 22 18.59 -5.14 3.17
C GLY A 22 18.31 -4.86 4.66
N ILE A 23 17.11 -4.37 5.01
CA ILE A 23 16.72 -4.22 6.42
C ILE A 23 16.60 -5.63 7.04
N PRO A 24 17.10 -5.84 8.27
CA PRO A 24 17.04 -7.15 8.92
C PRO A 24 15.62 -7.74 8.97
N SER A 25 15.53 -9.04 8.79
CA SER A 25 14.24 -9.76 8.72
C SER A 25 13.43 -9.68 10.01
N GLU A 26 14.07 -9.43 11.14
CA GLU A 26 13.46 -9.25 12.44
C GLU A 26 12.72 -7.92 12.57
N SER A 27 13.03 -6.96 11.69
CA SER A 27 12.39 -5.65 11.71
C SER A 27 10.95 -5.74 11.21
N GLY A 28 10.02 -5.17 11.96
CA GLY A 28 8.63 -5.05 11.53
C GLY A 28 8.48 -4.11 10.34
N ALA A 29 7.55 -4.41 9.44
CA ALA A 29 7.23 -3.54 8.32
C ALA A 29 5.72 -3.41 8.17
N THR A 30 5.23 -2.17 8.12
CA THR A 30 3.80 -1.85 8.03
C THR A 30 3.52 -1.01 6.81
N THR A 31 2.54 -1.43 6.02
CA THR A 31 1.99 -0.63 4.93
C THR A 31 0.75 0.10 5.44
N ILE A 32 0.69 1.41 5.18
CA ILE A 32 -0.46 2.23 5.58
C ILE A 32 -1.06 2.94 4.38
N ASN A 33 -2.33 3.26 4.47
CA ASN A 33 -3.04 4.03 3.47
C ASN A 33 -3.80 5.19 4.15
N LYS A 34 -3.39 6.40 3.85
CA LYS A 34 -4.05 7.66 4.21
C LYS A 34 -4.26 8.49 2.95
N MET A 35 -4.65 7.86 1.86
CA MET A 35 -4.82 8.50 0.54
C MET A 35 -3.55 9.27 0.16
N CYS A 36 -3.67 10.45 -0.44
CA CYS A 36 -2.52 11.27 -0.87
C CYS A 36 -1.54 11.63 0.25
N GLY A 37 -1.97 11.53 1.51
CA GLY A 37 -1.14 11.78 2.69
C GLY A 37 -0.45 10.54 3.28
N SER A 38 -0.42 9.40 2.57
CA SER A 38 0.08 8.13 3.12
C SER A 38 1.54 8.19 3.53
N GLY A 39 2.41 8.76 2.70
CA GLY A 39 3.83 8.93 3.02
C GLY A 39 4.05 9.82 4.25
N MET A 40 3.39 10.97 4.30
CA MET A 40 3.45 11.88 5.45
C MET A 40 2.91 11.20 6.72
N LYS A 41 1.81 10.48 6.62
CA LYS A 41 1.23 9.76 7.77
C LYS A 41 2.16 8.67 8.30
N SER A 42 2.93 8.01 7.43
CA SER A 42 3.91 7.03 7.86
C SER A 42 5.02 7.67 8.70
N ILE A 43 5.45 8.89 8.35
CA ILE A 43 6.43 9.67 9.13
C ILE A 43 5.86 10.05 10.50
N MET A 44 4.61 10.50 10.54
CA MET A 44 3.93 10.82 11.80
C MET A 44 3.84 9.61 12.73
N PHE A 45 3.47 8.44 12.21
CA PHE A 45 3.46 7.21 12.99
C PHE A 45 4.85 6.80 13.48
N GLY A 46 5.89 6.99 12.65
CA GLY A 46 7.27 6.75 13.06
C GLY A 46 7.68 7.66 14.22
N HIS A 47 7.37 8.95 14.13
CA HIS A 47 7.59 9.92 15.21
C HIS A 47 6.90 9.49 16.51
N ASP A 48 5.61 9.15 16.42
CA ASP A 48 4.83 8.77 17.60
C ASP A 48 5.36 7.48 18.24
N SER A 49 5.79 6.52 17.43
CA SER A 49 6.37 5.27 17.88
C SER A 49 7.69 5.49 18.66
N ILE A 50 8.53 6.41 18.19
CA ILE A 50 9.76 6.80 18.89
C ILE A 50 9.42 7.54 20.19
N LYS A 51 8.48 8.48 20.15
CA LYS A 51 8.02 9.20 21.34
C LYS A 51 7.43 8.27 22.40
N ALA A 52 6.70 7.24 21.97
CA ALA A 52 6.15 6.22 22.86
C ALA A 52 7.19 5.19 23.34
N GLN A 53 8.45 5.33 22.95
CA GLN A 53 9.55 4.41 23.29
C GLN A 53 9.32 2.96 22.81
N GLN A 54 8.51 2.77 21.78
CA GLN A 54 8.29 1.46 21.18
C GLN A 54 9.41 1.06 20.24
N ASN A 55 10.02 2.04 19.58
CA ASN A 55 11.13 1.84 18.65
C ASN A 55 12.17 2.93 18.84
N ASN A 56 13.44 2.59 18.61
CA ASN A 56 14.55 3.56 18.66
C ASN A 56 14.85 4.14 17.28
N ILE A 57 14.63 3.36 16.22
CA ILE A 57 14.89 3.75 14.84
C ILE A 57 13.68 3.35 14.00
N VAL A 58 13.21 4.26 13.16
CA VAL A 58 12.10 4.01 12.22
C VAL A 58 12.48 4.54 10.85
N VAL A 59 12.31 3.71 9.82
CA VAL A 59 12.39 4.12 8.42
C VAL A 59 10.97 4.36 7.92
N ALA A 60 10.65 5.58 7.54
CA ALA A 60 9.33 5.98 7.09
C ALA A 60 9.37 6.66 5.73
N GLY A 61 8.29 6.53 4.97
CA GLY A 61 8.17 7.14 3.64
C GLY A 61 6.95 6.63 2.90
N GLY A 62 6.95 6.79 1.59
CA GLY A 62 5.88 6.31 0.72
C GLY A 62 6.43 5.76 -0.59
N LEU A 63 5.64 4.94 -1.23
CA LEU A 63 5.91 4.42 -2.57
C LEU A 63 4.61 4.38 -3.36
N GLU A 64 4.69 4.76 -4.64
CA GLU A 64 3.53 4.76 -5.51
C GLU A 64 3.97 4.64 -6.97
N ASN A 65 3.23 3.88 -7.77
CA ASN A 65 3.43 3.82 -9.20
C ASN A 65 2.07 3.86 -9.89
N MET A 66 1.62 5.06 -10.25
CA MET A 66 0.33 5.26 -10.90
C MET A 66 0.29 4.70 -12.32
N THR A 67 1.41 4.71 -13.03
CA THR A 67 1.50 4.17 -14.39
C THR A 67 1.17 2.67 -14.44
N ASN A 68 1.59 1.93 -13.42
CA ASN A 68 1.36 0.48 -13.33
C ASN A 68 0.14 0.09 -12.50
N ALA A 69 -0.69 1.06 -12.08
CA ALA A 69 -1.94 0.77 -11.40
C ALA A 69 -2.85 -0.08 -12.31
N PRO A 70 -3.33 -1.25 -11.84
CA PRO A 70 -4.05 -2.18 -12.69
C PRO A 70 -5.52 -1.82 -12.84
N TYR A 71 -6.15 -2.42 -13.84
CA TYR A 71 -7.61 -2.53 -13.91
C TYR A 71 -8.08 -3.74 -13.11
N ILE A 72 -9.28 -3.64 -12.55
CA ILE A 72 -9.86 -4.64 -11.64
C ILE A 72 -11.10 -5.26 -12.28
N LEU A 73 -11.13 -6.58 -12.31
CA LEU A 73 -12.29 -7.38 -12.69
C LEU A 73 -12.94 -7.95 -11.42
N SER A 74 -13.86 -7.21 -10.83
CA SER A 74 -14.44 -7.55 -9.51
C SER A 74 -15.21 -8.86 -9.50
N LYS A 75 -15.75 -9.31 -10.64
CA LYS A 75 -16.51 -10.57 -10.75
C LYS A 75 -15.65 -11.77 -11.14
N ALA A 76 -14.36 -11.58 -11.46
CA ALA A 76 -13.54 -12.65 -12.02
C ALA A 76 -13.40 -13.86 -11.08
N ARG A 77 -13.30 -13.64 -9.78
CA ARG A 77 -13.16 -14.73 -8.79
C ARG A 77 -14.38 -15.65 -8.75
N LYS A 78 -15.58 -15.13 -8.94
CA LYS A 78 -16.83 -15.92 -8.97
C LYS A 78 -17.14 -16.48 -10.35
N GLY A 79 -16.33 -16.12 -11.35
CA GLY A 79 -16.57 -16.42 -12.75
C GLY A 79 -17.55 -15.45 -13.39
N PHE A 80 -17.34 -15.21 -14.69
CA PHE A 80 -18.28 -14.43 -15.50
C PHE A 80 -19.41 -15.34 -15.95
N ARG A 81 -20.64 -14.95 -15.66
CA ARG A 81 -21.84 -15.60 -16.19
C ARG A 81 -22.34 -14.84 -17.42
N MET A 82 -23.46 -15.28 -17.99
CA MET A 82 -24.11 -14.56 -19.10
C MET A 82 -24.36 -13.09 -18.71
N GLY A 83 -24.02 -12.17 -19.60
CA GLY A 83 -24.15 -10.74 -19.39
C GLY A 83 -22.83 -9.99 -19.40
N HIS A 84 -22.91 -8.68 -19.31
CA HIS A 84 -21.76 -7.80 -19.32
C HIS A 84 -21.07 -7.74 -17.96
N ALA A 85 -19.78 -7.41 -17.96
CA ALA A 85 -18.98 -7.18 -16.74
C ALA A 85 -18.17 -5.89 -16.89
N ASP A 86 -17.98 -5.21 -15.75
CA ASP A 86 -17.23 -3.96 -15.71
C ASP A 86 -15.73 -4.21 -15.48
N VAL A 87 -14.92 -3.40 -16.15
CA VAL A 87 -13.49 -3.27 -15.89
C VAL A 87 -13.27 -1.93 -15.18
N LYS A 88 -12.79 -1.96 -13.94
CA LYS A 88 -12.63 -0.76 -13.12
C LYS A 88 -11.17 -0.35 -13.06
N ASP A 89 -10.89 0.93 -13.32
CA ASP A 89 -9.57 1.49 -13.12
C ASP A 89 -9.31 1.64 -11.61
N HIS A 90 -8.22 1.06 -11.12
CA HIS A 90 -7.86 1.13 -9.70
C HIS A 90 -7.62 2.57 -9.23
N MET A 91 -7.09 3.44 -10.09
CA MET A 91 -6.90 4.85 -9.76
C MET A 91 -8.21 5.61 -9.58
N LEU A 92 -9.21 5.33 -10.41
CA LEU A 92 -10.51 6.02 -10.35
C LEU A 92 -11.30 5.65 -9.09
N SER A 93 -11.07 4.49 -8.53
CA SER A 93 -11.72 4.08 -7.28
C SER A 93 -11.39 5.00 -6.10
N LEU A 94 -10.32 5.81 -6.21
CA LEU A 94 -9.95 6.81 -5.21
C LEU A 94 -10.80 8.07 -5.27
N ILE A 95 -11.44 8.36 -6.40
CA ILE A 95 -12.16 9.61 -6.66
C ILE A 95 -13.67 9.43 -6.51
N HIS A 96 -14.17 8.20 -6.67
CA HIS A 96 -15.58 7.85 -6.59
C HIS A 96 -15.94 7.23 -5.24
N ILE A 97 -15.73 7.98 -4.19
CA ILE A 97 -16.19 7.60 -2.85
C ILE A 97 -17.66 8.03 -2.68
#